data_a6461c824324f34d10e90b948cee4d97
#
_entry.id   a6461c824324f34d10e90b948cee4d97
#
_cell.length_a   1.000
_cell.length_b   1.000
_cell.length_c   1.000
_cell.angle_alpha   90.00
_cell.angle_beta   90.00
_cell.angle_gamma   90.00
#
_symmetry.space_group_name_H-M   'P 1'
#
loop_
_entity.id
_entity.type
_entity.pdbx_description
1 polymer ?
#
loop_
_entity_poly.entity_id
_entity_poly.type
_entity_poly.pdbx_seq_one_letter_code
_entity_poly.pdbx_strand_id
1 'polypeptide(L)'
;LFGLVGSEMCIRDRNKMAFEILENYYPKGEFNESRQRMAKMPFGSELILNPMTAAPGFIVKNIYVLPGVPEIMQVMFEELLKKIKKGNPKLVTTINTNLYESKIAKNLKNIQNNYANASIGSYPYFNLAAKTGGVNIVVSSWDMKSIQPIVDDITKMIELNGGKSSIV
;
A
#
# COMPACT_ATOMS: atom_id res chain seq x y z
N LEU A 1 2.40 4.69 -18.21
CA LEU A 1 1.13 5.35 -17.82
C LEU A 1 -0.08 4.80 -18.60
N PHE A 2 -0.11 3.46 -18.75
CA PHE A 2 -1.25 2.76 -19.33
C PHE A 2 -1.94 2.01 -18.20
N GLY A 3 -3.14 2.42 -17.81
CA GLY A 3 -3.91 1.62 -16.85
C GLY A 3 -4.95 2.33 -15.99
N LEU A 4 -5.10 3.64 -16.09
CA LEU A 4 -6.20 4.33 -15.43
C LEU A 4 -7.30 4.64 -16.47
N VAL A 5 -7.98 3.58 -16.91
CA VAL A 5 -9.11 3.67 -17.85
C VAL A 5 -10.39 3.71 -17.03
N GLY A 6 -10.79 4.91 -16.65
CA GLY A 6 -12.15 5.22 -16.24
C GLY A 6 -12.64 6.41 -17.06
N SER A 7 -13.87 6.39 -17.52
CA SER A 7 -14.41 7.33 -18.50
C SER A 7 -14.26 8.83 -18.15
N GLU A 8 -14.13 9.19 -16.89
CA GLU A 8 -13.91 10.58 -16.44
C GLU A 8 -12.44 10.99 -16.35
N MET A 9 -11.51 10.04 -16.26
CA MET A 9 -10.07 10.33 -16.18
C MET A 9 -9.39 10.47 -17.53
N CYS A 10 -10.08 10.22 -18.64
CA CYS A 10 -9.56 10.38 -19.99
C CYS A 10 -9.54 11.83 -20.48
N ILE A 11 -10.32 12.73 -19.85
CA ILE A 11 -10.32 14.16 -20.19
C ILE A 11 -9.15 14.82 -19.50
N ARG A 12 -8.02 14.91 -20.21
CA ARG A 12 -6.82 15.63 -19.73
C ARG A 12 -6.84 17.03 -20.29
N ASP A 13 -6.87 17.99 -19.39
CA ASP A 13 -6.67 19.40 -19.75
C ASP A 13 -5.30 19.88 -19.27
N ARG A 14 -4.87 21.00 -19.84
CA ARG A 14 -3.63 21.66 -19.45
C ARG A 14 -3.88 22.43 -18.15
N ASN A 15 -3.34 21.93 -17.06
CA ASN A 15 -3.37 22.65 -15.79
C ASN A 15 -2.47 23.89 -15.91
N LYS A 16 -3.05 25.07 -15.74
CA LYS A 16 -2.37 26.34 -15.94
C LYS A 16 -1.21 26.52 -14.96
N MET A 17 -1.42 26.21 -13.69
CA MET A 17 -0.38 26.36 -12.65
C MET A 17 0.79 25.38 -12.89
N ALA A 18 0.50 24.12 -13.24
CA ALA A 18 1.54 23.15 -13.58
C ALA A 18 2.35 23.59 -14.80
N PHE A 19 1.69 24.17 -15.79
CA PHE A 19 2.35 24.69 -16.99
C PHE A 19 3.29 25.85 -16.64
N GLU A 20 2.83 26.82 -15.86
CA GLU A 20 3.63 27.97 -15.42
C GLU A 20 4.86 27.53 -14.59
N ILE A 21 4.68 26.56 -13.68
CA ILE A 21 5.79 26.00 -12.89
C ILE A 21 6.85 25.37 -13.79
N LEU A 22 6.42 24.57 -14.77
CA LEU A 22 7.33 23.89 -15.70
C LEU A 22 8.02 24.87 -16.64
N GLU A 23 7.29 25.85 -17.17
CA GLU A 23 7.84 26.88 -18.07
C GLU A 23 8.92 27.73 -17.38
N ASN A 24 8.70 28.09 -16.12
CA ASN A 24 9.68 28.84 -15.32
C ASN A 24 10.89 27.99 -14.88
N TYR A 25 10.77 26.68 -14.83
CA TYR A 25 11.84 25.79 -14.42
C TYR A 25 12.83 25.49 -15.54
N TYR A 26 12.34 25.33 -16.76
CA TYR A 26 13.20 24.99 -17.89
C TYR A 26 13.85 26.23 -18.55
N PRO A 27 15.11 26.11 -18.98
CA PRO A 27 15.76 27.17 -19.76
C PRO A 27 14.94 27.56 -21.01
N LYS A 28 15.09 28.80 -21.43
CA LYS A 28 14.39 29.33 -22.61
C LYS A 28 14.69 28.47 -23.84
N GLY A 29 13.65 27.98 -24.50
CA GLY A 29 13.72 27.09 -25.66
C GLY A 29 13.76 25.59 -25.35
N GLU A 30 13.93 25.20 -24.08
CA GLU A 30 13.94 23.79 -23.69
C GLU A 30 12.57 23.25 -23.25
N PHE A 31 11.59 24.11 -23.04
CA PHE A 31 10.22 23.72 -22.67
C PHE A 31 9.44 23.26 -23.91
N ASN A 32 9.82 22.12 -24.46
CA ASN A 32 9.26 21.53 -25.66
C ASN A 32 7.93 20.82 -25.40
N GLU A 33 7.24 20.35 -26.45
CA GLU A 33 5.95 19.67 -26.35
C GLU A 33 5.93 18.45 -25.40
N SER A 34 7.01 17.68 -25.37
CA SER A 34 7.12 16.52 -24.48
C SER A 34 7.09 16.94 -23.01
N ARG A 35 7.78 18.02 -22.67
CA ARG A 35 7.81 18.61 -21.32
C ARG A 35 6.46 19.27 -20.96
N GLN A 36 5.81 19.92 -21.92
CA GLN A 36 4.47 20.50 -21.74
C GLN A 36 3.40 19.45 -21.44
N ARG A 37 3.58 18.20 -21.90
CA ARG A 37 2.67 17.10 -21.59
C ARG A 37 2.61 16.78 -20.10
N MET A 38 3.62 17.12 -19.32
CA MET A 38 3.61 16.94 -17.86
C MET A 38 2.59 17.85 -17.16
N ALA A 39 2.16 18.92 -17.81
CA ALA A 39 1.08 19.78 -17.32
C ALA A 39 -0.33 19.26 -17.67
N LYS A 40 -0.44 18.17 -18.45
CA LYS A 40 -1.73 17.59 -18.82
C LYS A 40 -2.19 16.60 -17.75
N MET A 41 -3.28 16.93 -17.08
CA MET A 41 -3.86 16.10 -16.01
C MET A 41 -5.38 16.14 -16.07
N PRO A 42 -6.09 15.25 -15.36
CA PRO A 42 -7.56 15.25 -15.34
C PRO A 42 -8.11 16.60 -14.89
N PHE A 43 -9.27 16.98 -15.46
CA PHE A 43 -9.96 18.20 -15.06
C PHE A 43 -10.26 18.20 -13.55
N GLY A 44 -10.10 19.36 -12.90
CA GLY A 44 -10.31 19.49 -11.46
C GLY A 44 -9.25 18.85 -10.58
N SER A 45 -8.08 18.47 -11.15
CA SER A 45 -6.95 18.00 -10.36
C SER A 45 -6.34 19.10 -9.49
N GLU A 46 -6.04 18.76 -8.25
CA GLU A 46 -5.21 19.55 -7.35
C GLU A 46 -3.75 19.14 -7.50
N LEU A 47 -2.80 20.10 -7.46
CA LEU A 47 -1.39 19.80 -7.63
C LEU A 47 -0.75 19.30 -6.33
N ILE A 48 0.11 18.29 -6.49
CA ILE A 48 1.12 17.91 -5.49
C ILE A 48 2.45 18.47 -5.97
N LEU A 49 2.94 19.47 -5.27
CA LEU A 49 4.21 20.12 -5.63
C LEU A 49 5.39 19.16 -5.46
N ASN A 50 6.35 19.27 -6.34
CA ASN A 50 7.57 18.49 -6.32
C ASN A 50 8.74 19.37 -5.86
N PRO A 51 9.26 19.18 -4.65
CA PRO A 51 10.34 20.01 -4.12
C PRO A 51 11.70 19.75 -4.76
N MET A 52 11.88 18.62 -5.45
CA MET A 52 13.16 18.26 -6.09
C MET A 52 13.22 18.71 -7.55
N THR A 53 12.09 18.66 -8.25
CA THR A 53 11.97 19.05 -9.66
C THR A 53 10.64 19.77 -9.89
N ALA A 54 10.48 20.40 -11.05
CA ALA A 54 9.24 21.12 -11.35
C ALA A 54 8.06 20.23 -11.75
N ALA A 55 8.29 18.95 -12.06
CA ALA A 55 7.23 18.06 -12.54
C ALA A 55 6.26 17.69 -11.37
N PRO A 56 5.05 18.26 -11.29
CA PRO A 56 4.14 18.04 -10.18
C PRO A 56 3.47 16.67 -10.28
N GLY A 57 3.06 16.14 -9.14
CA GLY A 57 2.01 15.14 -9.05
C GLY A 57 0.63 15.81 -9.04
N PHE A 58 -0.44 15.00 -8.92
CA PHE A 58 -1.78 15.54 -8.80
C PHE A 58 -2.70 14.64 -7.97
N ILE A 59 -3.75 15.27 -7.45
CA ILE A 59 -4.84 14.61 -6.73
C ILE A 59 -6.11 14.78 -7.55
N VAL A 60 -6.83 13.72 -7.76
CA VAL A 60 -8.19 13.76 -8.28
C VAL A 60 -9.09 12.85 -7.45
N LYS A 61 -10.10 13.42 -6.81
CA LYS A 61 -10.95 12.70 -5.83
C LYS A 61 -10.08 12.07 -4.73
N ASN A 62 -10.07 10.74 -4.64
CA ASN A 62 -9.29 9.96 -3.67
C ASN A 62 -8.04 9.29 -4.28
N ILE A 63 -7.63 9.72 -5.48
CA ILE A 63 -6.49 9.16 -6.20
C ILE A 63 -5.35 10.18 -6.17
N TYR A 64 -4.18 9.73 -5.72
CA TYR A 64 -2.95 10.49 -5.62
C TYR A 64 -1.97 9.95 -6.65
N VAL A 65 -1.51 10.79 -7.56
CA VAL A 65 -0.57 10.40 -8.63
C VAL A 65 0.76 11.10 -8.41
N LEU A 66 1.81 10.30 -8.26
CA LEU A 66 3.17 10.74 -8.03
C LEU A 66 4.10 10.29 -9.17
N PRO A 67 5.26 10.93 -9.37
CA PRO A 67 6.27 10.48 -10.33
C PRO A 67 6.79 9.08 -10.02
N GLY A 68 7.16 8.32 -11.05
CA GLY A 68 7.69 6.97 -10.90
C GLY A 68 9.16 6.87 -10.48
N VAL A 69 9.87 7.99 -10.33
CA VAL A 69 11.25 8.00 -9.84
C VAL A 69 11.25 7.86 -8.33
N PRO A 70 11.86 6.79 -7.74
CA PRO A 70 11.69 6.45 -6.33
C PRO A 70 12.06 7.60 -5.37
N GLU A 71 13.17 8.26 -5.59
CA GLU A 71 13.66 9.35 -4.73
C GLU A 71 12.70 10.54 -4.72
N ILE A 72 12.22 10.93 -5.90
CA ILE A 72 11.25 12.03 -6.05
C ILE A 72 9.91 11.63 -5.40
N MET A 73 9.45 10.43 -5.68
CA MET A 73 8.20 9.90 -5.15
C MET A 73 8.21 9.88 -3.61
N GLN A 74 9.30 9.45 -2.99
CA GLN A 74 9.44 9.41 -1.53
C GLN A 74 9.32 10.79 -0.90
N VAL A 75 10.06 11.77 -1.41
CA VAL A 75 10.02 13.15 -0.89
C VAL A 75 8.63 13.76 -1.06
N MET A 76 7.99 13.56 -2.22
CA MET A 76 6.63 14.06 -2.45
C MET A 76 5.60 13.33 -1.58
N PHE A 77 5.78 12.04 -1.31
CA PHE A 77 4.91 11.27 -0.44
C PHE A 77 5.00 11.72 1.02
N GLU A 78 6.18 12.04 1.53
CA GLU A 78 6.38 12.57 2.88
C GLU A 78 5.61 13.89 3.07
N GLU A 79 5.66 14.80 2.10
CA GLU A 79 4.87 16.03 2.13
C GLU A 79 3.36 15.77 2.06
N LEU A 80 2.96 14.79 1.26
CA LEU A 80 1.57 14.37 1.12
C LEU A 80 1.02 13.78 2.42
N LEU A 81 1.80 12.99 3.15
CA LEU A 81 1.40 12.40 4.44
C LEU A 81 0.98 13.45 5.48
N LYS A 82 1.50 14.69 5.40
CA LYS A 82 1.09 15.80 6.29
C LYS A 82 -0.34 16.26 6.02
N LYS A 83 -0.85 16.05 4.82
CA LYS A 83 -2.18 16.48 4.36
C LYS A 83 -3.23 15.37 4.43
N ILE A 84 -2.81 14.11 4.40
CA ILE A 84 -3.73 12.97 4.46
C ILE A 84 -4.27 12.82 5.87
N LYS A 85 -5.60 12.72 6.00
CA LYS A 85 -6.22 12.37 7.28
C LYS A 85 -5.74 10.99 7.71
N LYS A 86 -5.11 10.94 8.87
CA LYS A 86 -4.72 9.66 9.48
C LYS A 86 -6.00 8.90 9.86
N GLY A 87 -6.10 7.66 9.39
CA GLY A 87 -7.10 6.71 9.88
C GLY A 87 -6.68 6.14 11.24
N ASN A 88 -7.58 5.38 11.86
CA ASN A 88 -7.20 4.58 13.01
C ASN A 88 -6.16 3.53 12.57
N PRO A 89 -5.06 3.36 13.31
CA PRO A 89 -4.07 2.35 12.97
C PRO A 89 -4.70 0.96 13.06
N LYS A 90 -4.48 0.15 12.04
CA LYS A 90 -4.85 -1.25 12.07
C LYS A 90 -3.87 -1.98 12.98
N LEU A 91 -4.39 -2.72 13.94
CA LEU A 91 -3.57 -3.54 14.80
C LEU A 91 -3.17 -4.81 14.05
N VAL A 92 -1.92 -5.20 14.18
CA VAL A 92 -1.37 -6.36 13.48
C VAL A 92 -0.57 -7.18 14.47
N THR A 93 -0.78 -8.50 14.46
CA THR A 93 0.01 -9.47 15.22
C THR A 93 0.43 -10.59 14.28
N THR A 94 1.68 -10.97 14.33
CA THR A 94 2.20 -12.08 13.53
C THR A 94 2.49 -13.28 14.43
N ILE A 95 1.98 -14.43 14.03
CA ILE A 95 2.22 -15.73 14.68
C ILE A 95 3.08 -16.55 13.72
N ASN A 96 4.29 -16.86 14.13
CA ASN A 96 5.15 -17.78 13.40
C ASN A 96 4.86 -19.22 13.81
N THR A 97 4.84 -20.15 12.85
CA THR A 97 4.72 -21.60 13.10
C THR A 97 5.61 -22.40 12.17
N ASN A 98 6.07 -23.56 12.64
CA ASN A 98 6.81 -24.54 11.86
C ASN A 98 5.92 -25.46 11.02
N LEU A 99 4.60 -25.28 11.06
CA LEU A 99 3.68 -26.03 10.22
C LEU A 99 3.66 -25.49 8.79
N TYR A 100 3.45 -26.37 7.82
CA TYR A 100 3.24 -25.98 6.44
C TYR A 100 1.79 -25.54 6.19
N GLU A 101 1.60 -24.59 5.29
CA GLU A 101 0.30 -24.02 4.97
C GLU A 101 -0.75 -25.07 4.61
N SER A 102 -0.37 -26.12 3.89
CA SER A 102 -1.27 -27.22 3.51
C SER A 102 -1.93 -27.93 4.69
N LYS A 103 -1.29 -27.93 5.87
CA LYS A 103 -1.84 -28.52 7.09
C LYS A 103 -2.86 -27.62 7.81
N ILE A 104 -2.71 -26.30 7.68
CA ILE A 104 -3.45 -25.34 8.50
C ILE A 104 -4.48 -24.51 7.71
N ALA A 105 -4.39 -24.47 6.39
CA ALA A 105 -5.22 -23.60 5.54
C ALA A 105 -6.74 -23.78 5.79
N LYS A 106 -7.23 -25.02 5.89
CA LYS A 106 -8.65 -25.30 6.17
C LYS A 106 -9.09 -24.77 7.52
N ASN A 107 -8.25 -24.98 8.54
CA ASN A 107 -8.55 -24.56 9.92
C ASN A 107 -8.47 -23.03 10.05
N LEU A 108 -7.50 -22.38 9.40
CA LEU A 108 -7.41 -20.92 9.34
C LEU A 108 -8.64 -20.30 8.69
N LYS A 109 -9.13 -20.90 7.60
CA LYS A 109 -10.37 -20.46 6.95
C LYS A 109 -11.57 -20.57 7.89
N ASN A 110 -11.66 -21.64 8.68
CA ASN A 110 -12.74 -21.80 9.66
C ASN A 110 -12.64 -20.72 10.76
N ILE A 111 -11.43 -20.46 11.28
CA ILE A 111 -11.21 -19.39 12.26
C ILE A 111 -11.59 -18.04 11.64
N GLN A 112 -11.13 -17.73 10.43
CA GLN A 112 -11.48 -16.47 9.73
C GLN A 112 -13.00 -16.26 9.63
N ASN A 113 -13.77 -17.31 9.38
CA ASN A 113 -15.22 -17.22 9.27
C ASN A 113 -15.92 -16.81 10.59
N ASN A 114 -15.28 -17.06 11.74
CA ASN A 114 -15.81 -16.67 13.05
C ASN A 114 -15.52 -15.20 13.40
N TYR A 115 -14.63 -14.55 12.65
CA TYR A 115 -14.15 -13.20 12.97
C TYR A 115 -14.25 -12.26 11.75
N ALA A 116 -15.47 -11.84 11.43
CA ALA A 116 -15.76 -10.97 10.27
C ALA A 116 -15.04 -9.59 10.30
N ASN A 117 -14.71 -9.09 11.49
CA ASN A 117 -14.07 -7.79 11.70
C ASN A 117 -12.54 -7.85 11.72
N ALA A 118 -11.96 -9.01 11.46
CA ALA A 118 -10.53 -9.23 11.39
C ALA A 118 -10.14 -9.87 10.06
N SER A 119 -8.86 -9.76 9.71
CA SER A 119 -8.30 -10.43 8.54
C SER A 119 -7.13 -11.30 8.98
N ILE A 120 -7.14 -12.56 8.52
CA ILE A 120 -6.08 -13.53 8.77
C ILE A 120 -5.43 -13.87 7.43
N GLY A 121 -4.14 -13.57 7.29
CA GLY A 121 -3.32 -13.91 6.14
C GLY A 121 -2.28 -14.96 6.49
N SER A 122 -1.98 -15.89 5.59
CA SER A 122 -0.90 -16.86 5.73
C SER A 122 0.20 -16.58 4.71
N TYR A 123 1.45 -16.55 5.18
CA TYR A 123 2.64 -16.22 4.41
C TYR A 123 3.68 -17.32 4.62
N PRO A 124 3.73 -18.33 3.74
CA PRO A 124 4.72 -19.39 3.81
C PRO A 124 6.14 -18.84 3.63
N TYR A 125 7.08 -19.40 4.37
CA TYR A 125 8.50 -19.12 4.20
C TYR A 125 9.31 -20.38 4.19
N PHE A 126 10.47 -20.35 3.55
CA PHE A 126 11.42 -21.45 3.53
C PHE A 126 12.85 -20.91 3.63
N ASN A 127 13.60 -21.44 4.59
CA ASN A 127 15.02 -21.15 4.74
C ASN A 127 15.83 -22.26 4.06
N LEU A 128 16.39 -21.96 2.89
CA LEU A 128 17.15 -22.92 2.09
C LEU A 128 18.39 -23.43 2.81
N ALA A 129 19.09 -22.58 3.57
CA ALA A 129 20.33 -22.95 4.27
C ALA A 129 20.05 -23.90 5.43
N ALA A 130 18.99 -23.64 6.21
CA ALA A 130 18.60 -24.48 7.34
C ALA A 130 17.70 -25.66 6.96
N LYS A 131 17.22 -25.72 5.71
CA LYS A 131 16.21 -26.69 5.23
C LYS A 131 14.97 -26.75 6.11
N THR A 132 14.57 -25.59 6.67
CA THR A 132 13.41 -25.44 7.53
C THR A 132 12.42 -24.49 6.88
N GLY A 133 11.16 -24.68 7.17
CA GLY A 133 10.10 -23.80 6.67
C GLY A 133 8.94 -23.75 7.63
N GLY A 134 7.99 -22.87 7.33
CA GLY A 134 6.82 -22.68 8.14
C GLY A 134 5.91 -21.63 7.54
N VAL A 135 5.05 -21.06 8.37
CA VAL A 135 4.11 -20.02 7.98
C VAL A 135 4.12 -18.89 9.00
N ASN A 136 4.18 -17.66 8.51
CA ASN A 136 3.83 -16.48 9.28
C ASN A 136 2.32 -16.22 9.09
N ILE A 137 1.56 -16.31 10.17
CA ILE A 137 0.12 -16.02 10.17
C ILE A 137 -0.05 -14.61 10.70
N VAL A 138 -0.55 -13.71 9.84
CA VAL A 138 -0.73 -12.29 10.17
C VAL A 138 -2.21 -12.05 10.47
N VAL A 139 -2.49 -11.70 11.71
CA VAL A 139 -3.83 -11.30 12.17
C VAL A 139 -3.89 -9.79 12.21
N SER A 140 -4.91 -9.20 11.63
CA SER A 140 -5.10 -7.75 11.65
C SER A 140 -6.56 -7.36 11.88
N SER A 141 -6.77 -6.35 12.74
CA SER A 141 -8.08 -5.79 13.06
C SER A 141 -7.97 -4.33 13.46
N TRP A 142 -9.06 -3.57 13.33
CA TRP A 142 -9.17 -2.22 13.92
C TRP A 142 -9.70 -2.25 15.35
N ASP A 143 -10.15 -3.41 15.85
CA ASP A 143 -10.63 -3.60 17.21
C ASP A 143 -9.60 -4.38 18.02
N MET A 144 -9.04 -3.71 19.06
CA MET A 144 -8.07 -4.33 19.97
C MET A 144 -8.61 -5.58 20.67
N LYS A 145 -9.91 -5.60 21.00
CA LYS A 145 -10.52 -6.71 21.76
C LYS A 145 -10.66 -7.98 20.93
N SER A 146 -10.64 -7.87 19.61
CA SER A 146 -10.81 -9.02 18.72
C SER A 146 -9.49 -9.75 18.40
N ILE A 147 -8.33 -9.13 18.60
CA ILE A 147 -7.05 -9.76 18.22
C ILE A 147 -6.67 -10.92 19.13
N GLN A 148 -6.74 -10.74 20.46
CA GLN A 148 -6.30 -11.78 21.40
C GLN A 148 -7.10 -13.09 21.27
N PRO A 149 -8.43 -13.09 21.20
CA PRO A 149 -9.18 -14.33 20.97
C PRO A 149 -8.78 -15.07 19.67
N ILE A 150 -8.48 -14.31 18.61
CA ILE A 150 -8.04 -14.90 17.33
C ILE A 150 -6.65 -15.53 17.47
N VAL A 151 -5.73 -14.84 18.16
CA VAL A 151 -4.38 -15.35 18.43
C VAL A 151 -4.47 -16.65 19.25
N ASP A 152 -5.33 -16.67 20.26
CA ASP A 152 -5.53 -17.86 21.12
C ASP A 152 -6.09 -19.04 20.31
N ASP A 153 -7.10 -18.82 19.46
CA ASP A 153 -7.68 -19.85 18.59
C ASP A 153 -6.64 -20.39 17.59
N ILE A 154 -5.82 -19.50 16.99
CA ILE A 154 -4.77 -19.90 16.06
C ILE A 154 -3.68 -20.69 16.78
N THR A 155 -3.23 -20.22 17.94
CA THR A 155 -2.22 -20.90 18.74
C THR A 155 -2.67 -22.31 19.13
N LYS A 156 -3.89 -22.44 19.63
CA LYS A 156 -4.50 -23.73 19.97
C LYS A 156 -4.62 -24.64 18.74
N MET A 157 -5.01 -24.09 17.61
CA MET A 157 -5.08 -24.83 16.35
C MET A 157 -3.70 -25.37 15.93
N ILE A 158 -2.64 -24.55 16.06
CA ILE A 158 -1.26 -24.98 15.76
C ILE A 158 -0.83 -26.13 16.67
N GLU A 159 -1.07 -26.03 17.98
CA GLU A 159 -0.75 -27.06 18.96
C GLU A 159 -1.47 -28.38 18.67
N LEU A 160 -2.78 -28.32 18.37
CA LEU A 160 -3.58 -29.49 18.00
C LEU A 160 -3.10 -30.19 16.73
N ASN A 161 -2.42 -29.47 15.83
CA ASN A 161 -1.81 -30.03 14.62
C ASN A 161 -0.33 -30.43 14.83
N GLY A 162 0.15 -30.45 16.08
CA GLY A 162 1.50 -30.87 16.45
C GLY A 162 2.60 -29.83 16.10
N GLY A 163 2.22 -28.57 15.91
CA GLY A 163 3.14 -27.47 15.63
C GLY A 163 3.56 -26.72 16.89
N LYS A 164 4.52 -25.82 16.69
CA LYS A 164 4.94 -24.81 17.68
C LYS A 164 4.61 -23.43 17.13
N SER A 165 4.26 -22.51 18.01
CA SER A 165 3.97 -21.11 17.66
C SER A 165 4.82 -20.16 18.48
N SER A 166 5.10 -18.99 17.91
CA SER A 166 5.68 -17.84 18.60
C SER A 166 5.10 -16.54 18.02
N ILE A 167 4.86 -15.56 18.88
CA ILE A 167 4.45 -14.22 18.47
C ILE A 167 5.69 -13.43 18.11
N VAL A 168 5.67 -12.72 16.96
CA VAL A 168 6.79 -11.96 16.40
C VAL A 168 6.41 -10.49 16.30
#